data_b56a6a3cb8fc9e61005be7281bef1649
#
_entry.id   b56a6a3cb8fc9e61005be7281bef1649
#
_cell.length_a   1.000
_cell.length_b   1.000
_cell.length_c   1.000
_cell.angle_alpha   90.00
_cell.angle_beta   90.00
_cell.angle_gamma   90.00
#
_symmetry.space_group_name_H-M   'P 1'
#
loop_
_entity.id
_entity.type
_entity.pdbx_description
1 polymer ?
#
loop_
_entity_poly.entity_id
_entity_poly.type
_entity_poly.pdbx_seq_one_letter_code
_entity_poly.pdbx_strand_id
1 'polypeptide(L)'
;MRSRVLLALTIATSVVALAAPVADAASPAGRFGAGDRYVVRLAGSADHPAALAKGMARGYGARIDFVYRHAFTGFAGRLPAAAVARLQADPRVVSIERDIRMSIDATTQAPAPSWGIDRIDQASLPLSGGFTYTADGTGVTAYIIDTGIRLTHTEFTGRIRTGYDAVTTNGTANDCNGHGTHVAGTVGGTTYGIAKKVTLVPVRVLDCGGSGSLSGVIAGIDWAIADHAANVPAVRS
;
A
#
# COMPACT_ATOMS: atom_id res chain seq x y z
N MET A 1 44.77 -17.36 -66.34
CA MET A 1 43.80 -16.67 -65.54
C MET A 1 43.92 -17.20 -64.10
N ARG A 2 44.52 -16.43 -63.20
CA ARG A 2 44.76 -16.83 -61.79
C ARG A 2 43.81 -16.01 -60.87
N SER A 3 42.79 -16.66 -60.33
CA SER A 3 41.88 -16.09 -59.28
C SER A 3 42.63 -15.98 -57.95
N ARG A 4 42.72 -14.77 -57.43
CA ARG A 4 43.17 -14.49 -56.06
C ARG A 4 41.98 -14.45 -55.15
N VAL A 5 41.92 -15.40 -54.20
CA VAL A 5 40.96 -15.39 -53.11
C VAL A 5 41.57 -14.51 -52.01
N LEU A 6 40.87 -13.39 -51.65
CA LEU A 6 41.20 -12.59 -50.50
C LEU A 6 40.43 -13.17 -49.30
N LEU A 7 41.17 -13.64 -48.33
CA LEU A 7 40.63 -14.07 -47.02
C LEU A 7 40.57 -12.84 -46.09
N ALA A 8 39.38 -12.34 -45.79
CA ALA A 8 39.20 -11.26 -44.83
C ALA A 8 39.11 -11.86 -43.44
N LEU A 9 40.09 -11.58 -42.59
CA LEU A 9 40.13 -11.96 -41.18
C LEU A 9 39.41 -10.88 -40.37
N THR A 10 38.18 -11.16 -39.93
CA THR A 10 37.44 -10.30 -38.99
C THR A 10 37.87 -10.60 -37.57
N ILE A 11 38.60 -9.69 -36.94
CA ILE A 11 38.94 -9.73 -35.53
C ILE A 11 37.69 -9.23 -34.75
N ALA A 12 36.99 -10.14 -34.10
CA ALA A 12 35.94 -9.80 -33.16
C ALA A 12 36.56 -9.37 -31.82
N THR A 13 36.60 -8.07 -31.56
CA THR A 13 36.98 -7.53 -30.26
C THR A 13 35.78 -7.66 -29.32
N SER A 14 35.82 -8.68 -28.45
CA SER A 14 34.87 -8.84 -27.34
C SER A 14 35.16 -7.78 -26.28
N VAL A 15 34.32 -6.74 -26.21
CA VAL A 15 34.33 -5.80 -25.09
C VAL A 15 33.65 -6.51 -23.88
N VAL A 16 34.47 -6.99 -22.97
CA VAL A 16 34.01 -7.43 -21.66
C VAL A 16 33.71 -6.17 -20.83
N ALA A 17 32.44 -5.80 -20.74
CA ALA A 17 32.02 -4.79 -19.79
C ALA A 17 32.14 -5.37 -18.38
N LEU A 18 33.20 -4.98 -17.65
CA LEU A 18 33.22 -5.16 -16.20
C LEU A 18 32.10 -4.28 -15.61
N ALA A 19 31.01 -4.91 -15.21
CA ALA A 19 30.04 -4.28 -14.30
C ALA A 19 30.76 -4.05 -12.98
N ALA A 20 31.07 -2.80 -12.67
CA ALA A 20 31.50 -2.42 -11.32
C ALA A 20 30.35 -2.76 -10.36
N PRO A 21 30.64 -3.35 -9.20
CA PRO A 21 29.62 -3.53 -8.18
C PRO A 21 29.09 -2.15 -7.80
N VAL A 22 27.78 -1.95 -7.94
CA VAL A 22 27.10 -0.79 -7.37
C VAL A 22 27.38 -0.87 -5.87
N ALA A 23 28.21 0.03 -5.37
CA ALA A 23 28.42 0.17 -3.94
C ALA A 23 27.04 0.47 -3.33
N ASP A 24 26.55 -0.49 -2.57
CA ASP A 24 25.38 -0.33 -1.74
C ASP A 24 25.67 0.88 -0.84
N ALA A 25 25.00 2.00 -1.15
CA ALA A 25 25.12 3.21 -0.36
C ALA A 25 24.61 2.83 1.04
N ALA A 26 25.53 2.56 1.94
CA ALA A 26 25.24 2.27 3.34
C ALA A 26 24.35 3.38 3.87
N SER A 27 23.07 3.13 3.94
CA SER A 27 22.14 3.95 4.72
C SER A 27 22.74 4.11 6.11
N PRO A 28 22.72 5.32 6.68
CA PRO A 28 23.28 5.54 8.00
C PRO A 28 22.69 4.50 8.94
N ALA A 29 23.53 3.67 9.53
CA ALA A 29 23.17 2.62 10.48
C ALA A 29 22.64 3.26 11.77
N GLY A 30 21.49 3.91 11.65
CA GLY A 30 20.76 4.53 12.73
C GLY A 30 19.76 3.55 13.31
N ARG A 31 19.94 3.19 14.55
CA ARG A 31 19.00 2.56 15.50
C ARG A 31 18.46 1.15 15.21
N PHE A 32 18.60 0.60 14.01
CA PHE A 32 18.06 -0.72 13.63
C PHE A 32 19.16 -1.67 13.14
N GLY A 33 20.13 -1.98 14.03
CA GLY A 33 21.14 -3.00 13.75
C GLY A 33 20.52 -4.39 13.85
N ALA A 34 20.71 -5.20 12.80
CA ALA A 34 20.30 -6.59 12.82
C ALA A 34 21.13 -7.39 13.82
N GLY A 35 20.48 -8.25 14.62
CA GLY A 35 21.16 -9.35 15.28
C GLY A 35 20.68 -9.68 16.68
N ASP A 36 20.49 -8.70 17.53
CA ASP A 36 20.21 -8.89 18.97
C ASP A 36 18.96 -8.17 19.48
N ARG A 37 18.10 -7.70 18.57
CA ARG A 37 16.84 -7.06 18.90
C ARG A 37 15.69 -8.04 18.80
N TYR A 38 14.79 -7.96 19.77
CA TYR A 38 13.64 -8.85 19.88
C TYR A 38 12.40 -8.10 20.33
N VAL A 39 11.24 -8.60 19.91
CA VAL A 39 9.93 -8.26 20.43
C VAL A 39 9.50 -9.39 21.35
N VAL A 40 9.19 -9.07 22.60
CA VAL A 40 8.78 -10.02 23.64
C VAL A 40 7.33 -9.75 24.00
N ARG A 41 6.46 -10.74 23.80
CA ARG A 41 5.07 -10.70 24.22
C ARG A 41 4.89 -11.41 25.54
N LEU A 42 4.18 -10.76 26.46
CA LEU A 42 3.91 -11.26 27.81
C LEU A 42 2.46 -11.75 27.94
N ALA A 43 2.21 -12.73 28.80
CA ALA A 43 0.89 -13.22 29.13
C ALA A 43 0.10 -12.21 29.98
N GLY A 44 -1.20 -12.09 29.70
CA GLY A 44 -2.15 -11.32 30.49
C GLY A 44 -2.10 -9.80 30.28
N SER A 45 -3.12 -9.11 30.82
CA SER A 45 -3.13 -7.66 31.00
C SER A 45 -2.41 -7.37 32.33
N ALA A 46 -1.11 -7.16 32.27
CA ALA A 46 -0.39 -6.74 33.48
C ALA A 46 -0.79 -5.31 33.83
N ASP A 47 -1.29 -5.08 35.03
CA ASP A 47 -1.65 -3.74 35.52
C ASP A 47 -0.48 -2.74 35.41
N HIS A 48 0.75 -3.24 35.36
CA HIS A 48 1.96 -2.45 35.20
C HIS A 48 2.96 -3.06 34.21
N PRO A 49 2.65 -3.14 32.90
CA PRO A 49 3.54 -3.77 31.91
C PRO A 49 4.93 -3.12 31.85
N ALA A 50 5.01 -1.81 32.09
CA ALA A 50 6.31 -1.12 32.12
C ALA A 50 7.18 -1.52 33.31
N ALA A 51 6.59 -1.77 34.48
CA ALA A 51 7.33 -2.22 35.65
C ALA A 51 7.84 -3.65 35.48
N LEU A 52 6.98 -4.53 34.94
CA LEU A 52 7.33 -5.91 34.60
C LEU A 52 8.45 -5.95 33.55
N ALA A 53 8.31 -5.21 32.46
CA ALA A 53 9.34 -5.11 31.41
C ALA A 53 10.68 -4.61 31.97
N LYS A 54 10.66 -3.56 32.79
CA LYS A 54 11.87 -3.04 33.47
C LYS A 54 12.48 -4.05 34.43
N GLY A 55 11.67 -4.80 35.17
CA GLY A 55 12.11 -5.89 36.04
C GLY A 55 12.82 -7.00 35.29
N MET A 56 12.20 -7.46 34.21
CA MET A 56 12.78 -8.45 33.31
C MET A 56 14.06 -7.95 32.65
N ALA A 57 14.10 -6.70 32.19
CA ALA A 57 15.32 -6.11 31.62
C ALA A 57 16.49 -6.13 32.58
N ARG A 58 16.27 -5.73 33.82
CA ARG A 58 17.33 -5.74 34.88
C ARG A 58 17.80 -7.17 35.20
N GLY A 59 16.85 -8.10 35.31
CA GLY A 59 17.15 -9.50 35.60
C GLY A 59 17.90 -10.23 34.50
N TYR A 60 17.76 -9.81 33.28
CA TYR A 60 18.35 -10.49 32.11
C TYR A 60 19.39 -9.67 31.35
N GLY A 61 19.76 -8.48 31.82
CA GLY A 61 20.74 -7.62 31.16
C GLY A 61 20.25 -7.06 29.82
N ALA A 62 18.94 -6.94 29.64
CA ALA A 62 18.33 -6.44 28.42
C ALA A 62 18.28 -4.90 28.42
N ARG A 63 18.43 -4.31 27.25
CA ARG A 63 18.16 -2.89 27.01
C ARG A 63 16.80 -2.74 26.32
N ILE A 64 15.82 -2.16 27.03
CA ILE A 64 14.48 -1.91 26.47
C ILE A 64 14.47 -0.62 25.68
N ASP A 65 13.90 -0.70 24.45
CA ASP A 65 13.70 0.46 23.59
C ASP A 65 12.21 0.87 23.57
N PHE A 66 11.27 -0.11 23.62
CA PHE A 66 9.81 0.13 23.60
C PHE A 66 9.09 -0.75 24.62
N VAL A 67 8.00 -0.22 25.18
CA VAL A 67 7.05 -0.96 26.02
C VAL A 67 5.67 -0.85 25.40
N TYR A 68 5.02 -1.98 25.14
CA TYR A 68 3.69 -2.09 24.53
C TYR A 68 2.64 -2.32 25.61
N ARG A 69 1.47 -1.67 25.47
CA ARG A 69 0.38 -1.71 26.46
C ARG A 69 -1.00 -1.90 25.83
N HIS A 70 -1.16 -1.53 24.55
CA HIS A 70 -2.45 -1.51 23.88
C HIS A 70 -2.55 -2.58 22.78
N ALA A 71 -1.55 -2.69 21.91
CA ALA A 71 -1.52 -3.73 20.89
C ALA A 71 -1.36 -5.13 21.50
N PHE A 72 -0.51 -5.23 22.49
CA PHE A 72 -0.31 -6.38 23.38
C PHE A 72 0.52 -5.94 24.59
N THR A 73 0.55 -6.77 25.64
CA THR A 73 1.45 -6.53 26.77
C THR A 73 2.84 -7.08 26.44
N GLY A 74 3.86 -6.20 26.45
CA GLY A 74 5.21 -6.64 26.13
C GLY A 74 6.21 -5.51 25.96
N PHE A 75 7.36 -5.83 25.39
CA PHE A 75 8.42 -4.88 25.13
C PHE A 75 9.26 -5.28 23.90
N ALA A 76 10.00 -4.32 23.36
CA ALA A 76 11.07 -4.59 22.40
C ALA A 76 12.39 -3.98 22.89
N GLY A 77 13.48 -4.64 22.52
CA GLY A 77 14.79 -4.18 22.91
C GLY A 77 15.91 -5.15 22.52
N ARG A 78 17.11 -4.82 22.96
CA ARG A 78 18.29 -5.67 22.77
C ARG A 78 18.39 -6.69 23.89
N LEU A 79 18.45 -7.97 23.48
CA LEU A 79 18.54 -9.09 24.40
C LEU A 79 19.83 -9.88 24.13
N PRO A 80 20.73 -10.01 25.10
CA PRO A 80 21.84 -10.97 25.02
C PRO A 80 21.31 -12.39 24.80
N ALA A 81 22.04 -13.25 24.08
CA ALA A 81 21.62 -14.61 23.79
C ALA A 81 21.22 -15.41 25.05
N ALA A 82 21.96 -15.22 26.14
CA ALA A 82 21.63 -15.84 27.43
C ALA A 82 20.30 -15.32 28.02
N ALA A 83 19.90 -14.09 27.71
CA ALA A 83 18.63 -13.51 28.13
C ALA A 83 17.46 -14.12 27.30
N VAL A 84 17.66 -14.34 26.02
CA VAL A 84 16.66 -14.98 25.16
C VAL A 84 16.31 -16.38 25.67
N ALA A 85 17.31 -17.19 25.94
CA ALA A 85 17.10 -18.56 26.46
C ALA A 85 16.34 -18.57 27.81
N ARG A 86 16.64 -17.65 28.70
CA ARG A 86 15.95 -17.52 30.00
C ARG A 86 14.52 -17.02 29.83
N LEU A 87 14.29 -16.05 28.96
CA LEU A 87 12.96 -15.53 28.69
C LEU A 87 12.08 -16.57 28.01
N GLN A 88 12.62 -17.43 27.14
CA GLN A 88 11.90 -18.55 26.54
C GLN A 88 11.38 -19.57 27.57
N ALA A 89 12.09 -19.71 28.70
CA ALA A 89 11.70 -20.58 29.80
C ALA A 89 10.79 -19.88 30.83
N ASP A 90 10.55 -18.57 30.70
CA ASP A 90 9.72 -17.81 31.66
C ASP A 90 8.24 -17.98 31.33
N PRO A 91 7.41 -18.53 32.25
CA PRO A 91 5.98 -18.78 32.00
C PRO A 91 5.16 -17.53 31.72
N ARG A 92 5.71 -16.35 32.00
CA ARG A 92 5.08 -15.05 31.70
C ARG A 92 5.31 -14.62 30.25
N VAL A 93 6.17 -15.29 29.50
CA VAL A 93 6.48 -14.97 28.10
C VAL A 93 5.67 -15.86 27.17
N VAL A 94 4.88 -15.23 26.31
CA VAL A 94 4.07 -15.90 25.28
C VAL A 94 4.87 -16.16 24.02
N SER A 95 5.63 -15.16 23.56
CA SER A 95 6.50 -15.30 22.39
C SER A 95 7.71 -14.36 22.47
N ILE A 96 8.78 -14.74 21.79
CA ILE A 96 9.96 -13.92 21.53
C ILE A 96 10.26 -14.04 20.05
N GLU A 97 10.20 -12.91 19.37
CA GLU A 97 10.41 -12.82 17.93
C GLU A 97 11.56 -11.85 17.64
N ARG A 98 12.34 -12.14 16.59
CA ARG A 98 13.36 -11.19 16.15
C ARG A 98 12.70 -9.92 15.65
N ASP A 99 13.21 -8.77 16.05
CA ASP A 99 12.81 -7.47 15.50
C ASP A 99 13.41 -7.36 14.09
N ILE A 100 12.57 -7.58 13.08
CA ILE A 100 12.94 -7.53 11.67
C ILE A 100 12.78 -6.13 11.12
N ARG A 101 13.60 -5.78 10.15
CA ARG A 101 13.40 -4.54 9.41
C ARG A 101 12.14 -4.65 8.55
N MET A 102 11.22 -3.73 8.75
CA MET A 102 10.08 -3.52 7.86
C MET A 102 10.46 -2.49 6.83
N SER A 103 10.15 -2.74 5.57
CA SER A 103 10.29 -1.80 4.47
C SER A 103 8.97 -1.72 3.70
N ILE A 104 8.74 -0.60 3.06
CA ILE A 104 7.63 -0.41 2.15
C ILE A 104 8.16 -0.78 0.76
N ASP A 105 7.49 -1.72 0.10
CA ASP A 105 7.76 -2.04 -1.29
C ASP A 105 7.00 -1.03 -2.17
N ALA A 106 7.76 -0.24 -2.93
CA ALA A 106 7.20 0.71 -3.87
C ALA A 106 7.13 0.10 -5.27
N THR A 107 6.06 0.41 -6.00
CA THR A 107 5.90 0.06 -7.41
C THR A 107 6.02 1.34 -8.23
N THR A 108 6.76 1.31 -9.33
CA THR A 108 6.87 2.44 -10.25
C THR A 108 6.25 2.09 -11.59
N GLN A 109 5.30 2.91 -12.03
CA GLN A 109 4.78 2.90 -13.39
C GLN A 109 5.60 3.87 -14.24
N ALA A 110 6.41 3.34 -15.16
CA ALA A 110 7.23 4.15 -16.06
C ALA A 110 7.07 3.63 -17.51
N PRO A 111 6.84 4.51 -18.49
CA PRO A 111 6.60 5.94 -18.28
C PRO A 111 5.27 6.22 -17.56
N ALA A 112 5.20 7.34 -16.85
CA ALA A 112 3.93 7.82 -16.32
C ALA A 112 2.97 8.18 -17.47
N PRO A 113 1.69 7.77 -17.41
CA PRO A 113 0.76 7.98 -18.52
C PRO A 113 0.34 9.44 -18.71
N SER A 114 0.56 10.27 -17.71
CA SER A 114 0.33 11.71 -17.79
C SER A 114 1.24 12.47 -16.81
N TRP A 115 1.47 13.75 -17.12
CA TRP A 115 2.24 14.63 -16.23
C TRP A 115 1.59 14.80 -14.85
N GLY A 116 0.26 14.72 -14.78
CA GLY A 116 -0.49 14.89 -13.53
C GLY A 116 -0.20 13.75 -12.55
N ILE A 117 -0.15 12.51 -13.05
CA ILE A 117 0.14 11.33 -12.21
C ILE A 117 1.63 11.28 -11.81
N ASP A 118 2.53 11.70 -12.70
CA ASP A 118 3.96 11.87 -12.42
C ASP A 118 4.20 12.94 -11.35
N ARG A 119 3.40 14.01 -11.36
CA ARG A 119 3.58 15.15 -10.44
C ARG A 119 3.20 14.84 -8.99
N ILE A 120 2.27 13.94 -8.74
CA ILE A 120 1.69 13.75 -7.41
C ILE A 120 2.55 12.90 -6.45
N ASP A 121 3.51 12.14 -6.95
CA ASP A 121 4.40 11.32 -6.13
C ASP A 121 5.73 12.00 -5.78
N GLN A 122 5.92 13.26 -6.19
CA GLN A 122 7.15 14.01 -5.95
C GLN A 122 6.89 15.43 -5.47
N ALA A 123 7.77 15.92 -4.58
CA ALA A 123 7.64 17.26 -3.99
C ALA A 123 8.15 18.38 -4.93
N SER A 124 9.16 18.10 -5.74
CA SER A 124 9.89 19.08 -6.54
C SER A 124 9.91 18.75 -8.03
N LEU A 125 10.14 19.75 -8.86
CA LEU A 125 10.48 19.61 -10.27
C LEU A 125 12.01 19.42 -10.45
N PRO A 126 12.47 18.83 -11.58
CA PRO A 126 11.67 18.35 -12.73
C PRO A 126 10.90 17.07 -12.46
N LEU A 127 9.94 16.75 -13.33
CA LEU A 127 9.19 15.50 -13.29
C LEU A 127 10.11 14.30 -13.49
N SER A 128 9.85 13.18 -12.80
CA SER A 128 10.67 11.97 -12.84
C SER A 128 10.42 11.10 -14.07
N GLY A 129 9.29 11.28 -14.75
CA GLY A 129 8.82 10.45 -15.86
C GLY A 129 8.11 9.17 -15.39
N GLY A 130 7.91 8.97 -14.09
CA GLY A 130 7.26 7.81 -13.51
C GLY A 130 6.27 8.16 -12.40
N PHE A 131 5.42 7.22 -12.04
CA PHE A 131 4.54 7.30 -10.88
C PHE A 131 4.90 6.16 -9.91
N THR A 132 5.36 6.53 -8.72
CA THR A 132 5.77 5.58 -7.67
C THR A 132 4.76 5.55 -6.55
N TYR A 133 4.25 4.39 -6.22
CA TYR A 133 3.25 4.19 -5.17
C TYR A 133 3.54 2.94 -4.33
N THR A 134 3.14 2.97 -3.08
CA THR A 134 3.29 1.87 -2.12
C THR A 134 1.98 1.17 -1.81
N ALA A 135 0.85 1.83 -2.10
CA ALA A 135 -0.50 1.30 -1.93
C ALA A 135 -1.30 1.50 -3.21
N ASP A 136 -1.98 0.45 -3.66
CA ASP A 136 -2.72 0.43 -4.92
C ASP A 136 -4.25 0.43 -4.72
N GLY A 137 -4.73 0.55 -3.50
CA GLY A 137 -6.15 0.53 -3.16
C GLY A 137 -6.76 -0.87 -3.03
N THR A 138 -5.96 -1.94 -3.05
CA THR A 138 -6.46 -3.30 -2.80
C THR A 138 -7.20 -3.37 -1.47
N GLY A 139 -8.43 -3.92 -1.49
CA GLY A 139 -9.29 -4.04 -0.30
C GLY A 139 -10.05 -2.76 0.07
N VAL A 140 -9.82 -1.65 -0.63
CA VAL A 140 -10.56 -0.39 -0.42
C VAL A 140 -11.75 -0.31 -1.38
N THR A 141 -12.86 0.26 -0.91
CA THR A 141 -14.04 0.58 -1.73
C THR A 141 -14.18 2.11 -1.84
N ALA A 142 -14.27 2.62 -3.07
CA ALA A 142 -14.51 4.02 -3.35
C ALA A 142 -15.91 4.20 -3.97
N TYR A 143 -16.73 5.03 -3.33
CA TYR A 143 -18.06 5.40 -3.81
C TYR A 143 -17.95 6.67 -4.66
N ILE A 144 -18.32 6.59 -5.92
CA ILE A 144 -18.30 7.73 -6.86
C ILE A 144 -19.71 8.30 -6.93
N ILE A 145 -19.97 9.34 -6.14
CA ILE A 145 -21.28 10.01 -6.04
C ILE A 145 -21.30 11.13 -7.09
N ASP A 146 -21.83 10.83 -8.27
CA ASP A 146 -21.69 11.67 -9.46
C ASP A 146 -22.77 11.32 -10.51
N THR A 147 -22.45 11.44 -11.80
CA THR A 147 -23.32 11.07 -12.94
C THR A 147 -23.39 9.56 -13.20
N GLY A 148 -22.75 8.75 -12.35
CA GLY A 148 -22.58 7.30 -12.53
C GLY A 148 -21.18 6.93 -13.01
N ILE A 149 -20.97 5.66 -13.33
CA ILE A 149 -19.75 5.15 -13.98
C ILE A 149 -20.13 4.38 -15.23
N ARG A 150 -19.40 4.52 -16.32
CA ARG A 150 -19.56 3.65 -17.50
C ARG A 150 -19.09 2.23 -17.14
N LEU A 151 -20.05 1.34 -16.87
CA LEU A 151 -19.81 0.03 -16.28
C LEU A 151 -18.95 -0.90 -17.15
N THR A 152 -18.91 -0.65 -18.46
CA THR A 152 -18.14 -1.44 -19.44
C THR A 152 -16.78 -0.84 -19.79
N HIS A 153 -16.34 0.21 -19.06
CA HIS A 153 -15.06 0.85 -19.36
C HIS A 153 -13.87 -0.04 -18.99
N THR A 154 -12.93 -0.22 -19.90
CA THR A 154 -11.77 -1.13 -19.76
C THR A 154 -10.87 -0.80 -18.57
N GLU A 155 -10.76 0.49 -18.20
CA GLU A 155 -10.01 0.96 -17.03
C GLU A 155 -10.52 0.39 -15.69
N PHE A 156 -11.75 -0.15 -15.66
CA PHE A 156 -12.39 -0.63 -14.43
C PHE A 156 -12.73 -2.12 -14.46
N THR A 157 -12.27 -2.85 -15.46
CA THR A 157 -12.62 -4.27 -15.64
C THR A 157 -12.43 -5.08 -14.36
N GLY A 158 -13.52 -5.75 -13.93
CA GLY A 158 -13.53 -6.60 -12.73
C GLY A 158 -13.51 -5.87 -11.39
N ARG A 159 -13.61 -4.53 -11.37
CA ARG A 159 -13.50 -3.71 -10.15
C ARG A 159 -14.70 -2.81 -9.86
N ILE A 160 -15.78 -2.94 -10.62
CA ILE A 160 -17.05 -2.23 -10.36
C ILE A 160 -18.00 -3.18 -9.64
N ARG A 161 -18.53 -2.74 -8.49
CA ARG A 161 -19.66 -3.35 -7.80
C ARG A 161 -20.97 -2.70 -8.23
N THR A 162 -22.08 -3.39 -7.96
CA THR A 162 -23.42 -2.82 -8.08
C THR A 162 -23.53 -1.56 -7.24
N GLY A 163 -24.04 -0.50 -7.83
CA GLY A 163 -24.21 0.79 -7.19
C GLY A 163 -25.67 1.19 -6.99
N TYR A 164 -25.91 2.49 -6.84
CA TYR A 164 -27.21 3.09 -6.60
C TYR A 164 -27.53 4.18 -7.63
N ASP A 165 -28.76 4.22 -8.11
CA ASP A 165 -29.23 5.23 -9.06
C ASP A 165 -30.42 6.00 -8.45
N ALA A 166 -30.17 7.24 -8.02
CA ALA A 166 -31.18 8.14 -7.50
C ALA A 166 -31.94 8.88 -8.61
N VAL A 167 -31.48 8.79 -9.85
CA VAL A 167 -32.06 9.50 -11.00
C VAL A 167 -33.08 8.62 -11.72
N THR A 168 -32.81 7.33 -11.83
CA THR A 168 -33.64 6.37 -12.53
C THR A 168 -34.05 5.24 -11.60
N THR A 169 -35.35 5.07 -11.35
CA THR A 169 -35.87 3.98 -10.54
C THR A 169 -35.41 2.63 -11.11
N ASN A 170 -34.77 1.79 -10.27
CA ASN A 170 -34.15 0.54 -10.65
C ASN A 170 -33.06 0.67 -11.74
N GLY A 171 -32.46 1.84 -11.85
CA GLY A 171 -31.32 2.09 -12.74
C GLY A 171 -30.05 1.36 -12.29
N THR A 172 -29.10 1.25 -13.22
CA THR A 172 -27.83 0.56 -13.00
C THR A 172 -26.71 1.48 -12.55
N ALA A 173 -27.00 2.77 -12.36
CA ALA A 173 -26.00 3.83 -12.15
C ALA A 173 -24.95 3.95 -13.26
N ASN A 174 -25.30 3.51 -14.50
CA ASN A 174 -24.45 3.68 -15.65
C ASN A 174 -24.40 5.15 -16.08
N ASP A 175 -23.20 5.62 -16.35
CA ASP A 175 -22.92 7.02 -16.72
C ASP A 175 -23.35 7.29 -18.18
N CYS A 176 -24.06 8.39 -18.39
CA CYS A 176 -24.45 8.92 -19.70
C CYS A 176 -23.96 10.34 -19.96
N ASN A 177 -23.26 10.95 -19.00
CA ASN A 177 -22.64 12.26 -19.10
C ASN A 177 -21.14 12.17 -19.40
N GLY A 178 -20.43 11.33 -18.65
CA GLY A 178 -18.98 11.12 -18.71
C GLY A 178 -18.21 11.70 -17.52
N HIS A 179 -18.76 12.64 -16.75
CA HIS A 179 -18.08 13.27 -15.64
C HIS A 179 -17.76 12.26 -14.53
N GLY A 180 -18.71 11.49 -14.06
CA GLY A 180 -18.48 10.46 -13.03
C GLY A 180 -17.54 9.35 -13.48
N THR A 181 -17.54 8.98 -14.76
CA THR A 181 -16.57 8.05 -15.34
C THR A 181 -15.16 8.62 -15.31
N HIS A 182 -15.00 9.92 -15.62
CA HIS A 182 -13.70 10.61 -15.55
C HIS A 182 -13.19 10.68 -14.10
N VAL A 183 -14.05 11.03 -13.15
CA VAL A 183 -13.73 11.02 -11.71
C VAL A 183 -13.28 9.64 -11.25
N ALA A 184 -14.04 8.59 -11.61
CA ALA A 184 -13.69 7.20 -11.33
C ALA A 184 -12.33 6.82 -11.94
N GLY A 185 -12.02 7.30 -13.15
CA GLY A 185 -10.74 7.09 -13.82
C GLY A 185 -9.58 7.69 -13.07
N THR A 186 -9.75 8.90 -12.55
CA THR A 186 -8.75 9.59 -11.74
C THR A 186 -8.51 8.88 -10.40
N VAL A 187 -9.57 8.41 -9.75
CA VAL A 187 -9.47 7.68 -8.48
C VAL A 187 -8.85 6.30 -8.70
N GLY A 188 -9.41 5.51 -9.62
CA GLY A 188 -9.16 4.08 -9.66
C GLY A 188 -8.98 3.47 -11.04
N GLY A 189 -8.68 4.24 -12.07
CA GLY A 189 -8.33 3.70 -13.39
C GLY A 189 -7.06 2.85 -13.33
N THR A 190 -7.03 1.77 -14.07
CA THR A 190 -5.84 0.88 -14.14
C THR A 190 -4.61 1.62 -14.66
N THR A 191 -4.80 2.46 -15.68
CA THR A 191 -3.72 3.23 -16.32
C THR A 191 -3.54 4.59 -15.65
N TYR A 192 -4.62 5.36 -15.53
CA TYR A 192 -4.58 6.77 -15.13
C TYR A 192 -5.00 7.02 -13.67
N GLY A 193 -5.44 6.00 -12.95
CA GLY A 193 -5.87 6.11 -11.57
C GLY A 193 -4.72 6.07 -10.58
N ILE A 194 -4.96 6.62 -9.41
CA ILE A 194 -4.02 6.62 -8.27
C ILE A 194 -4.13 5.29 -7.52
N ALA A 195 -5.34 4.91 -7.12
CA ALA A 195 -5.65 3.66 -6.42
C ALA A 195 -6.01 2.56 -7.42
N LYS A 196 -5.02 2.03 -8.14
CA LYS A 196 -5.19 1.20 -9.35
C LYS A 196 -5.98 -0.09 -9.16
N LYS A 197 -6.14 -0.57 -7.91
CA LYS A 197 -6.87 -1.79 -7.57
C LYS A 197 -8.06 -1.55 -6.62
N VAL A 198 -8.46 -0.30 -6.42
CA VAL A 198 -9.64 0.04 -5.64
C VAL A 198 -10.90 -0.55 -6.27
N THR A 199 -11.83 -1.01 -5.45
CA THR A 199 -13.18 -1.37 -5.89
C THR A 199 -14.01 -0.10 -6.04
N LEU A 200 -14.66 0.09 -7.18
CA LEU A 200 -15.46 1.26 -7.50
C LEU A 200 -16.95 0.95 -7.36
N VAL A 201 -17.69 1.85 -6.72
CA VAL A 201 -19.15 1.74 -6.58
C VAL A 201 -19.79 3.01 -7.17
N PRO A 202 -20.53 2.92 -8.28
CA PRO A 202 -21.22 4.06 -8.86
C PRO A 202 -22.44 4.44 -8.00
N VAL A 203 -22.53 5.72 -7.64
CA VAL A 203 -23.72 6.29 -6.97
C VAL A 203 -24.21 7.45 -7.83
N ARG A 204 -25.15 7.16 -8.71
CA ARG A 204 -25.65 8.15 -9.67
C ARG A 204 -26.69 9.03 -9.03
N VAL A 205 -26.33 10.30 -8.84
CA VAL A 205 -27.20 11.34 -8.27
C VAL A 205 -27.42 12.50 -9.24
N LEU A 206 -26.68 12.51 -10.35
CA LEU A 206 -26.78 13.51 -11.42
C LEU A 206 -27.22 12.83 -12.74
N ASP A 207 -28.04 13.51 -13.51
CA ASP A 207 -28.55 13.03 -14.79
C ASP A 207 -27.51 13.15 -15.94
N CYS A 208 -27.95 12.87 -17.18
CA CYS A 208 -27.08 12.99 -18.36
C CYS A 208 -26.66 14.42 -18.67
N GLY A 209 -27.36 15.41 -18.16
CA GLY A 209 -27.00 16.83 -18.23
C GLY A 209 -26.05 17.29 -17.12
N GLY A 210 -25.72 16.41 -16.18
CA GLY A 210 -24.87 16.75 -15.03
C GLY A 210 -25.62 17.48 -13.91
N SER A 211 -26.95 17.37 -13.87
CA SER A 211 -27.81 18.03 -12.89
C SER A 211 -28.55 17.04 -12.03
N GLY A 212 -28.85 17.38 -10.79
CA GLY A 212 -29.60 16.56 -9.86
C GLY A 212 -30.24 17.37 -8.73
N SER A 213 -31.10 16.74 -7.93
CA SER A 213 -31.71 17.36 -6.78
C SER A 213 -30.87 17.17 -5.51
N LEU A 214 -30.93 18.12 -4.59
CA LEU A 214 -30.30 17.96 -3.29
C LEU A 214 -30.78 16.71 -2.55
N SER A 215 -32.08 16.40 -2.65
CA SER A 215 -32.64 15.18 -2.05
C SER A 215 -32.08 13.90 -2.67
N GLY A 216 -31.82 13.89 -3.97
CA GLY A 216 -31.16 12.77 -4.67
C GLY A 216 -29.71 12.58 -4.23
N VAL A 217 -28.98 13.68 -4.06
CA VAL A 217 -27.59 13.65 -3.54
C VAL A 217 -27.57 13.08 -2.10
N ILE A 218 -28.48 13.56 -1.24
CA ILE A 218 -28.57 13.06 0.13
C ILE A 218 -28.94 11.56 0.14
N ALA A 219 -29.88 11.13 -0.72
CA ALA A 219 -30.24 9.71 -0.83
C ALA A 219 -29.07 8.85 -1.28
N GLY A 220 -28.25 9.34 -2.21
CA GLY A 220 -27.01 8.66 -2.65
C GLY A 220 -25.99 8.51 -1.53
N ILE A 221 -25.79 9.55 -0.73
CA ILE A 221 -24.88 9.53 0.43
C ILE A 221 -25.41 8.54 1.49
N ASP A 222 -26.70 8.61 1.81
CA ASP A 222 -27.33 7.71 2.81
C ASP A 222 -27.20 6.26 2.38
N TRP A 223 -27.47 5.96 1.11
CA TRP A 223 -27.29 4.63 0.56
C TRP A 223 -25.82 4.17 0.65
N ALA A 224 -24.86 5.02 0.30
CA ALA A 224 -23.44 4.66 0.35
C ALA A 224 -22.96 4.33 1.78
N ILE A 225 -23.46 5.06 2.78
CA ILE A 225 -23.17 4.79 4.20
C ILE A 225 -23.75 3.43 4.60
N ALA A 226 -24.99 3.13 4.20
CA ALA A 226 -25.64 1.86 4.50
C ALA A 226 -24.93 0.68 3.81
N ASP A 227 -24.58 0.82 2.54
CA ASP A 227 -23.85 -0.20 1.77
C ASP A 227 -22.45 -0.44 2.37
N HIS A 228 -21.74 0.62 2.79
CA HIS A 228 -20.46 0.49 3.48
C HIS A 228 -20.58 -0.32 4.77
N ALA A 229 -21.55 0.00 5.61
CA ALA A 229 -21.80 -0.71 6.87
C ALA A 229 -22.13 -2.20 6.66
N ALA A 230 -22.81 -2.54 5.56
CA ALA A 230 -23.21 -3.91 5.23
C ALA A 230 -22.08 -4.75 4.59
N ASN A 231 -21.20 -4.12 3.84
CA ASN A 231 -20.27 -4.83 2.94
C ASN A 231 -18.77 -4.62 3.24
N VAL A 232 -18.44 -3.70 4.12
CA VAL A 232 -17.05 -3.49 4.55
C VAL A 232 -16.90 -4.02 5.98
N PRO A 233 -16.05 -5.03 6.22
CA PRO A 233 -15.82 -5.53 7.58
C PRO A 233 -15.36 -4.38 8.48
N ALA A 234 -15.98 -4.25 9.66
CA ALA A 234 -15.47 -3.34 10.66
C ALA A 234 -14.01 -3.68 10.95
N VAL A 235 -13.13 -2.70 10.79
CA VAL A 235 -11.74 -2.85 11.23
C VAL A 235 -11.81 -3.11 12.73
N ARG A 236 -11.56 -4.35 13.14
CA ARG A 236 -11.46 -4.67 14.56
C ARG A 236 -10.19 -4.02 15.08
N SER A 237 -10.38 -2.96 15.86
CA SER A 237 -9.31 -2.32 16.61
C SER A 237 -8.72 -3.25 17.67
#